data_0698d558d8d5577797e44a3d98075053
#
_entry.id   0698d558d8d5577797e44a3d98075053
#
_cell.length_a   1.000
_cell.length_b   1.000
_cell.length_c   1.000
_cell.angle_alpha   90.00
_cell.angle_beta   90.00
_cell.angle_gamma   90.00
#
_symmetry.space_group_name_H-M   'P 1'
#
loop_
_entity.id
_entity.type
_entity.pdbx_description
1 polymer ?
#
loop_
_entity_poly.entity_id
_entity_poly.type
_entity_poly.pdbx_seq_one_letter_code
_entity_poly.pdbx_strand_id
1 'polypeptide(L)'
;NTARIEAETIKFVNLLKNNSHMGGSIGEILGRTIPYISGPLKISVERCFYEIRTTGNVSGALQNLTDRTNYKKLKEIFDALRVCSTHNEDYESVINETNISVEQYIAFRKETREIKQNNLIEMIVMGVIGVLIIYMMKGMLPDIDVWYYVFKTNIGLASVTGMAIILLIGIYRAVRNEE
;
A
#
# COMPACT_ATOMS: atom_id res chain seq x y z
N ASN A 1 -2.93 1.45 -10.78
CA ASN A 1 -2.92 2.90 -10.51
C ASN A 1 -2.46 3.29 -9.10
N THR A 2 -2.73 2.48 -8.06
CA THR A 2 -2.38 2.81 -6.67
C THR A 2 -0.86 2.92 -6.45
N ALA A 3 -0.07 2.00 -7.01
CA ALA A 3 1.39 2.02 -6.87
C ALA A 3 2.03 3.30 -7.49
N ARG A 4 1.46 3.81 -8.57
CA ARG A 4 1.91 5.06 -9.19
C ARG A 4 1.61 6.27 -8.29
N ILE A 5 0.42 6.30 -7.69
CA ILE A 5 0.02 7.37 -6.76
C ILE A 5 0.92 7.35 -5.51
N GLU A 6 1.23 6.16 -5.00
CA GLU A 6 2.15 5.99 -3.87
C GLU A 6 3.55 6.52 -4.21
N ALA A 7 4.10 6.15 -5.36
CA ALA A 7 5.41 6.63 -5.81
C ALA A 7 5.43 8.17 -6.01
N GLU A 8 4.38 8.75 -6.59
CA GLU A 8 4.25 10.20 -6.73
C GLU A 8 4.11 10.90 -5.36
N THR A 9 3.42 10.27 -4.40
CA THR A 9 3.29 10.78 -3.03
C THR A 9 4.64 10.81 -2.31
N ILE A 10 5.42 9.71 -2.36
CA ILE A 10 6.77 9.65 -1.78
C ILE A 10 7.64 10.76 -2.37
N LYS A 11 7.66 10.84 -3.71
CA LYS A 11 8.45 11.86 -4.41
C LYS A 11 8.07 13.26 -3.95
N PHE A 12 6.78 13.54 -3.85
CA PHE A 12 6.28 14.85 -3.40
C PHE A 12 6.72 15.18 -1.98
N VAL A 13 6.57 14.24 -1.04
CA VAL A 13 6.93 14.46 0.37
C VAL A 13 8.44 14.64 0.54
N ASN A 14 9.26 13.85 -0.18
CA ASN A 14 10.71 14.02 -0.19
C ASN A 14 11.14 15.39 -0.76
N LEU A 15 10.46 15.87 -1.80
CA LEU A 15 10.70 17.20 -2.35
C LEU A 15 10.30 18.31 -1.37
N LEU A 16 9.16 18.16 -0.68
CA LEU A 16 8.75 19.07 0.39
C LEU A 16 9.81 19.14 1.50
N LYS A 17 10.26 17.97 1.97
CA LYS A 17 11.31 17.86 3.00
C LYS A 17 12.59 18.58 2.55
N ASN A 18 13.10 18.28 1.36
CA ASN A 18 14.32 18.91 0.86
C ASN A 18 14.19 20.43 0.70
N ASN A 19 13.02 20.90 0.29
CA ASN A 19 12.76 22.33 0.13
C ASN A 19 12.47 23.04 1.46
N SER A 20 11.98 22.34 2.50
CA SER A 20 11.76 22.93 3.82
C SER A 20 13.05 23.29 4.55
N HIS A 21 14.13 22.49 4.35
CA HIS A 21 15.45 22.81 4.90
C HIS A 21 16.03 24.15 4.44
N MET A 22 15.57 24.67 3.31
CA MET A 22 15.95 25.99 2.83
C MET A 22 15.20 27.13 3.54
N GLY A 23 14.30 26.80 4.46
CA GLY A 23 13.42 27.75 5.15
C GLY A 23 12.39 28.39 4.21
N GLY A 24 11.61 29.29 4.78
CA GLY A 24 10.59 30.06 4.07
C GLY A 24 9.16 29.66 4.40
N SER A 25 8.21 30.39 3.85
CA SER A 25 6.79 30.13 4.00
C SER A 25 6.37 28.87 3.27
N ILE A 26 5.25 28.26 3.67
CA ILE A 26 4.71 27.06 2.97
C ILE A 26 4.45 27.36 1.48
N GLY A 27 4.04 28.56 1.13
CA GLY A 27 3.87 29.00 -0.25
C GLY A 27 5.18 28.92 -1.04
N GLU A 28 6.31 29.34 -0.45
CA GLU A 28 7.62 29.25 -1.09
C GLU A 28 8.08 27.80 -1.23
N ILE A 29 7.88 26.98 -0.20
CA ILE A 29 8.22 25.55 -0.21
C ILE A 29 7.43 24.84 -1.33
N LEU A 30 6.11 25.07 -1.44
CA LEU A 30 5.29 24.54 -2.52
C LEU A 30 5.76 25.04 -3.89
N GLY A 31 6.04 26.33 -4.01
CA GLY A 31 6.54 26.93 -5.26
C GLY A 31 7.83 26.28 -5.77
N ARG A 32 8.78 26.00 -4.86
CA ARG A 32 10.03 25.28 -5.17
C ARG A 32 9.80 23.81 -5.54
N THR A 33 8.70 23.21 -5.06
CA THR A 33 8.39 21.80 -5.30
C THR A 33 7.69 21.57 -6.65
N ILE A 34 6.88 22.52 -7.10
CA ILE A 34 6.06 22.42 -8.33
C ILE A 34 6.83 21.98 -9.58
N PRO A 35 8.03 22.49 -9.89
CA PRO A 35 8.76 22.12 -11.11
C PRO A 35 9.14 20.65 -11.18
N TYR A 36 9.23 19.98 -10.04
CA TYR A 36 9.71 18.60 -9.93
C TYR A 36 8.61 17.54 -9.80
N ILE A 37 7.35 17.97 -9.70
CA ILE A 37 6.19 17.08 -9.66
C ILE A 37 5.45 17.06 -11.00
N SER A 38 4.62 16.04 -11.23
CA SER A 38 3.90 15.84 -12.47
C SER A 38 2.49 15.32 -12.24
N GLY A 39 1.68 15.26 -13.30
CA GLY A 39 0.35 14.69 -13.28
C GLY A 39 -0.70 15.51 -12.49
N PRO A 40 -1.78 14.89 -12.03
CA PRO A 40 -2.90 15.57 -11.36
C PRO A 40 -2.48 16.28 -10.07
N LEU A 41 -1.49 15.74 -9.35
CA LEU A 41 -0.95 16.33 -8.12
C LEU A 41 -0.33 17.70 -8.40
N LYS A 42 0.42 17.84 -9.50
CA LYS A 42 1.00 19.12 -9.92
C LYS A 42 -0.06 20.20 -10.06
N ILE A 43 -1.13 19.91 -10.81
CA ILE A 43 -2.22 20.86 -11.05
C ILE A 43 -2.87 21.32 -9.74
N SER A 44 -3.08 20.37 -8.82
CA SER A 44 -3.69 20.68 -7.52
C SER A 44 -2.79 21.55 -6.65
N VAL A 45 -1.48 21.25 -6.62
CA VAL A 45 -0.49 22.02 -5.85
C VAL A 45 -0.25 23.40 -6.45
N GLU A 46 -0.17 23.51 -7.79
CA GLU A 46 -0.08 24.81 -8.47
C GLU A 46 -1.25 25.72 -8.13
N ARG A 47 -2.46 25.16 -8.16
CA ARG A 47 -3.65 25.93 -7.81
C ARG A 47 -3.62 26.39 -6.36
N CYS A 48 -3.23 25.55 -5.43
CA CYS A 48 -3.06 25.94 -4.03
C CYS A 48 -2.00 27.06 -3.88
N PHE A 49 -0.87 26.93 -4.56
CA PHE A 49 0.18 27.96 -4.57
C PHE A 49 -0.34 29.33 -5.08
N TYR A 50 -1.10 29.34 -6.17
CA TYR A 50 -1.71 30.56 -6.67
C TYR A 50 -2.77 31.13 -5.72
N GLU A 51 -3.58 30.28 -5.09
CA GLU A 51 -4.55 30.69 -4.07
C GLU A 51 -3.84 31.35 -2.88
N ILE A 52 -2.72 30.78 -2.40
CA ILE A 52 -1.91 31.40 -1.33
C ILE A 52 -1.39 32.77 -1.75
N ARG A 53 -0.83 32.88 -2.95
CA ARG A 53 -0.25 34.13 -3.45
C ARG A 53 -1.26 35.23 -3.69
N THR A 54 -2.46 34.89 -4.07
CA THR A 54 -3.51 35.88 -4.40
C THR A 54 -4.32 36.32 -3.19
N THR A 55 -4.60 35.39 -2.26
CA THR A 55 -5.47 35.66 -1.11
C THR A 55 -4.71 35.91 0.18
N GLY A 56 -3.47 35.46 0.29
CA GLY A 56 -2.72 35.42 1.55
C GLY A 56 -3.24 34.40 2.57
N ASN A 57 -4.37 33.72 2.27
CA ASN A 57 -4.99 32.76 3.16
C ASN A 57 -4.43 31.35 2.97
N VAL A 58 -3.33 31.05 3.67
CA VAL A 58 -2.64 29.77 3.60
C VAL A 58 -3.55 28.61 4.06
N SER A 59 -4.21 28.79 5.21
CA SER A 59 -5.07 27.74 5.78
C SER A 59 -6.24 27.39 4.86
N GLY A 60 -6.91 28.38 4.29
CA GLY A 60 -8.00 28.16 3.32
C GLY A 60 -7.55 27.48 2.04
N ALA A 61 -6.40 27.88 1.49
CA ALA A 61 -5.84 27.26 0.29
C ALA A 61 -5.45 25.78 0.52
N LEU A 62 -4.85 25.46 1.67
CA LEU A 62 -4.51 24.09 2.05
C LEU A 62 -5.77 23.24 2.31
N GLN A 63 -6.83 23.82 2.92
CA GLN A 63 -8.12 23.13 3.05
C GLN A 63 -8.71 22.78 1.68
N ASN A 64 -8.72 23.72 0.75
CA ASN A 64 -9.20 23.48 -0.61
C ASN A 64 -8.37 22.39 -1.33
N LEU A 65 -7.06 22.33 -1.08
CA LEU A 65 -6.20 21.28 -1.61
C LEU A 65 -6.53 19.90 -1.03
N THR A 66 -6.77 19.83 0.28
CA THR A 66 -7.21 18.61 0.98
C THR A 66 -8.53 18.10 0.42
N ASP A 67 -9.52 18.97 0.22
CA ASP A 67 -10.86 18.60 -0.26
C ASP A 67 -10.84 18.06 -1.70
N ARG A 68 -9.95 18.57 -2.54
CA ARG A 68 -9.76 18.12 -3.93
C ARG A 68 -8.92 16.84 -4.05
N THR A 69 -8.30 16.41 -2.98
CA THR A 69 -7.40 15.25 -2.98
C THR A 69 -8.18 14.00 -2.59
N ASN A 70 -8.13 12.94 -3.41
CA ASN A 70 -8.82 11.67 -3.13
C ASN A 70 -7.95 10.65 -2.38
N TYR A 71 -6.63 10.83 -2.36
CA TYR A 71 -5.72 9.89 -1.71
C TYR A 71 -5.55 10.22 -0.23
N LYS A 72 -6.01 9.31 0.65
CA LYS A 72 -6.10 9.53 2.11
C LYS A 72 -4.78 10.04 2.71
N LYS A 73 -3.65 9.45 2.30
CA LYS A 73 -2.34 9.82 2.86
C LYS A 73 -1.92 11.24 2.47
N LEU A 74 -2.22 11.69 1.26
CA LEU A 74 -2.01 13.08 0.86
C LEU A 74 -2.91 14.06 1.62
N LYS A 75 -4.15 13.67 1.93
CA LYS A 75 -5.04 14.48 2.79
C LYS A 75 -4.42 14.71 4.16
N GLU A 76 -3.93 13.64 4.81
CA GLU A 76 -3.27 13.73 6.13
C GLU A 76 -2.08 14.70 6.10
N ILE A 77 -1.28 14.68 5.02
CA ILE A 77 -0.15 15.57 4.82
C ILE A 77 -0.60 17.03 4.72
N PHE A 78 -1.59 17.30 3.87
CA PHE A 78 -2.08 18.66 3.67
C PHE A 78 -2.79 19.21 4.91
N ASP A 79 -3.50 18.37 5.65
CA ASP A 79 -4.09 18.75 6.94
C ASP A 79 -3.03 19.06 7.99
N ALA A 80 -1.95 18.29 8.08
CA ALA A 80 -0.84 18.59 8.96
C ALA A 80 -0.20 19.95 8.63
N LEU A 81 0.05 20.22 7.35
CA LEU A 81 0.56 21.52 6.89
C LEU A 81 -0.40 22.68 7.19
N ARG A 82 -1.71 22.43 7.09
CA ARG A 82 -2.75 23.41 7.44
C ARG A 82 -2.74 23.74 8.92
N VAL A 83 -2.67 22.74 9.78
CA VAL A 83 -2.59 22.91 11.23
C VAL A 83 -1.33 23.70 11.59
N CYS A 84 -0.18 23.34 11.02
CA CYS A 84 1.07 24.07 11.18
C CYS A 84 0.92 25.55 10.79
N SER A 85 0.26 25.85 9.67
CA SER A 85 0.05 27.23 9.20
C SER A 85 -0.79 28.07 10.16
N THR A 86 -1.64 27.44 10.95
CA THR A 86 -2.54 28.12 11.89
C THR A 86 -1.86 28.42 13.23
N HIS A 87 -0.91 27.57 13.64
CA HIS A 87 -0.24 27.68 14.94
C HIS A 87 1.15 28.32 14.86
N ASN A 88 1.57 28.76 13.67
CA ASN A 88 2.89 29.36 13.44
C ASN A 88 4.06 28.42 13.82
N GLU A 89 3.84 27.11 13.67
CA GLU A 89 4.82 26.08 13.97
C GLU A 89 5.87 25.95 12.87
N ASP A 90 6.96 25.25 13.19
CA ASP A 90 8.03 24.97 12.25
C ASP A 90 7.61 23.95 11.19
N TYR A 91 7.41 24.39 9.96
CA TYR A 91 7.06 23.54 8.82
C TYR A 91 8.08 22.43 8.58
N GLU A 92 9.36 22.66 8.87
CA GLU A 92 10.41 21.66 8.67
C GLU A 92 10.18 20.45 9.57
N SER A 93 9.88 20.68 10.85
CA SER A 93 9.58 19.61 11.81
C SER A 93 8.37 18.79 11.38
N VAL A 94 7.26 19.44 11.02
CA VAL A 94 6.02 18.80 10.60
C VAL A 94 6.19 18.02 9.29
N ILE A 95 6.91 18.57 8.33
CA ILE A 95 7.20 17.88 7.07
C ILE A 95 8.10 16.69 7.29
N ASN A 96 9.09 16.77 8.18
CA ASN A 96 9.98 15.66 8.48
C ASN A 96 9.24 14.49 9.18
N GLU A 97 8.40 14.79 10.17
CA GLU A 97 7.55 13.80 10.83
C GLU A 97 6.58 13.12 9.83
N THR A 98 5.98 13.92 8.97
CA THR A 98 5.10 13.44 7.90
C THR A 98 5.83 12.53 6.91
N ASN A 99 7.08 12.88 6.54
CA ASN A 99 7.92 12.07 5.65
C ASN A 99 8.17 10.69 6.26
N ILE A 100 8.59 10.62 7.53
CA ILE A 100 8.81 9.35 8.24
C ILE A 100 7.51 8.51 8.27
N SER A 101 6.38 9.13 8.58
CA SER A 101 5.07 8.45 8.60
C SER A 101 4.68 7.87 7.23
N VAL A 102 4.96 8.59 6.14
CA VAL A 102 4.69 8.12 4.77
C VAL A 102 5.60 6.95 4.40
N GLU A 103 6.88 7.05 4.69
CA GLU A 103 7.85 5.98 4.43
C GLU A 103 7.48 4.69 5.19
N GLN A 104 7.16 4.80 6.48
CA GLN A 104 6.72 3.68 7.30
C GLN A 104 5.42 3.05 6.78
N TYR A 105 4.43 3.88 6.41
CA TYR A 105 3.17 3.38 5.85
C TYR A 105 3.38 2.58 4.57
N ILE A 106 4.23 3.07 3.68
CA ILE A 106 4.51 2.41 2.40
C ILE A 106 5.36 1.16 2.59
N ALA A 107 6.36 1.18 3.49
CA ALA A 107 7.14 0.02 3.86
C ALA A 107 6.24 -1.09 4.42
N PHE A 108 5.34 -0.77 5.34
CA PHE A 108 4.38 -1.71 5.90
C PHE A 108 3.44 -2.30 4.84
N ARG A 109 2.94 -1.48 3.91
CA ARG A 109 2.11 -1.99 2.80
C ARG A 109 2.88 -2.92 1.86
N LYS A 110 4.14 -2.61 1.57
CA LYS A 110 5.00 -3.45 0.75
C LYS A 110 5.26 -4.80 1.42
N GLU A 111 5.63 -4.80 2.69
CA GLU A 111 5.85 -5.99 3.48
C GLU A 111 4.59 -6.88 3.55
N THR A 112 3.43 -6.29 3.80
CA THR A 112 2.15 -7.02 3.81
C THR A 112 1.83 -7.64 2.45
N ARG A 113 2.18 -6.99 1.35
CA ARG A 113 1.99 -7.50 0.00
C ARG A 113 2.93 -8.67 -0.31
N GLU A 114 4.20 -8.57 0.10
CA GLU A 114 5.19 -9.63 -0.06
C GLU A 114 4.81 -10.88 0.75
N ILE A 115 4.36 -10.72 1.99
CA ILE A 115 3.87 -11.82 2.84
C ILE A 115 2.69 -12.54 2.19
N LYS A 116 1.75 -11.81 1.58
CA LYS A 116 0.60 -12.41 0.89
C LYS A 116 1.02 -13.25 -0.32
N GLN A 117 1.95 -12.76 -1.12
CA GLN A 117 2.45 -13.51 -2.28
C GLN A 117 3.22 -14.76 -1.86
N ASN A 118 4.05 -14.67 -0.82
CA ASN A 118 4.79 -15.81 -0.29
C ASN A 118 3.86 -16.89 0.26
N ASN A 119 2.81 -16.50 1.00
CA ASN A 119 1.82 -17.47 1.51
C ASN A 119 1.08 -18.23 0.41
N LEU A 120 0.78 -17.59 -0.73
CA LEU A 120 0.17 -18.28 -1.88
C LEU A 120 1.12 -19.30 -2.50
N ILE A 121 2.38 -18.92 -2.69
CA ILE A 121 3.41 -19.81 -3.23
C ILE A 121 3.62 -21.00 -2.29
N GLU A 122 3.70 -20.75 -0.98
CA GLU A 122 3.84 -21.79 0.03
C GLU A 122 2.68 -22.78 0.02
N MET A 123 1.44 -22.30 -0.09
CA MET A 123 0.26 -23.16 -0.24
C MET A 123 0.30 -24.04 -1.49
N ILE A 124 0.74 -23.49 -2.63
CA ILE A 124 0.88 -24.22 -3.88
C ILE A 124 1.97 -25.30 -3.75
N VAL A 125 3.13 -24.95 -3.18
CA VAL A 125 4.24 -25.87 -2.97
C VAL A 125 3.82 -27.00 -2.03
N MET A 126 3.14 -26.73 -0.92
CA MET A 126 2.59 -27.75 -0.02
C MET A 126 1.61 -28.68 -0.72
N GLY A 127 0.74 -28.15 -1.58
CA GLY A 127 -0.19 -28.94 -2.38
C GLY A 127 0.54 -29.90 -3.34
N VAL A 128 1.55 -29.41 -4.04
CA VAL A 128 2.37 -30.20 -4.97
C VAL A 128 3.12 -31.33 -4.23
N ILE A 129 3.73 -31.01 -3.07
CA ILE A 129 4.41 -32.00 -2.24
C ILE A 129 3.43 -33.10 -1.78
N GLY A 130 2.22 -32.73 -1.36
CA GLY A 130 1.19 -33.70 -0.95
C GLY A 130 0.82 -34.70 -2.07
N VAL A 131 0.62 -34.18 -3.30
CA VAL A 131 0.36 -35.02 -4.47
C VAL A 131 1.55 -35.93 -4.78
N LEU A 132 2.77 -35.42 -4.68
CA LEU A 132 3.99 -36.18 -4.94
C LEU A 132 4.18 -37.32 -3.94
N ILE A 133 3.86 -37.10 -2.66
CA ILE A 133 3.90 -38.15 -1.62
C ILE A 133 2.91 -39.26 -1.94
N ILE A 134 1.67 -38.93 -2.34
CA ILE A 134 0.66 -39.93 -2.72
C ILE A 134 1.17 -40.76 -3.91
N TYR A 135 1.79 -40.12 -4.90
CA TYR A 135 2.35 -40.80 -6.06
C TYR A 135 3.51 -41.75 -5.70
N MET A 136 4.40 -41.32 -4.81
CA MET A 136 5.50 -42.16 -4.31
C MET A 136 4.98 -43.36 -3.50
N MET A 137 3.96 -43.17 -2.67
CA MET A 137 3.35 -44.27 -1.92
C MET A 137 2.78 -45.36 -2.82
N LYS A 138 2.22 -45.01 -3.97
CA LYS A 138 1.76 -45.95 -4.96
C LYS A 138 2.90 -46.81 -5.55
N GLY A 139 4.07 -46.19 -5.73
CA GLY A 139 5.27 -46.90 -6.23
C GLY A 139 5.89 -47.89 -5.22
N MET A 140 5.76 -47.57 -3.91
CA MET A 140 6.33 -48.40 -2.84
C MET A 140 5.42 -49.56 -2.39
N LEU A 141 4.09 -49.42 -2.60
CA LEU A 141 3.08 -50.39 -2.16
C LEU A 141 2.23 -50.81 -3.36
N PRO A 142 2.73 -51.63 -4.28
CA PRO A 142 2.03 -52.02 -5.52
C PRO A 142 0.80 -52.84 -5.26
N ASP A 143 0.73 -53.54 -4.14
CA ASP A 143 -0.40 -54.42 -3.75
C ASP A 143 -1.56 -53.67 -3.08
N ILE A 144 -1.34 -52.40 -2.73
CA ILE A 144 -2.35 -51.58 -2.08
C ILE A 144 -2.88 -50.55 -3.08
N ASP A 145 -4.17 -50.62 -3.36
CA ASP A 145 -4.82 -49.63 -4.24
C ASP A 145 -5.03 -48.31 -3.47
N VAL A 146 -3.95 -47.48 -3.45
CA VAL A 146 -3.90 -46.20 -2.72
C VAL A 146 -5.06 -45.29 -3.14
N TRP A 147 -5.48 -45.36 -4.42
CA TRP A 147 -6.62 -44.59 -4.92
C TRP A 147 -7.95 -45.02 -4.29
N TYR A 148 -8.11 -46.31 -4.05
CA TYR A 148 -9.27 -46.85 -3.37
C TYR A 148 -9.37 -46.33 -1.93
N TYR A 149 -8.24 -46.29 -1.19
CA TYR A 149 -8.22 -45.80 0.18
C TYR A 149 -8.40 -44.29 0.25
N VAL A 150 -7.84 -43.50 -0.67
CA VAL A 150 -7.95 -42.04 -0.69
C VAL A 150 -9.38 -41.61 -1.07
N PHE A 151 -10.04 -42.25 -2.03
CA PHE A 151 -11.33 -41.78 -2.56
C PHE A 151 -12.55 -42.57 -2.06
N LYS A 152 -12.40 -43.77 -1.53
CA LYS A 152 -13.51 -44.62 -1.13
C LYS A 152 -13.60 -44.84 0.39
N THR A 153 -12.56 -44.51 1.13
CA THR A 153 -12.59 -44.56 2.59
C THR A 153 -13.08 -43.23 3.14
N ASN A 154 -13.96 -43.26 4.14
CA ASN A 154 -14.48 -42.03 4.77
C ASN A 154 -13.39 -41.09 5.30
N ILE A 155 -12.31 -41.65 5.78
CA ILE A 155 -11.12 -40.86 6.28
C ILE A 155 -10.39 -40.22 5.12
N GLY A 156 -10.15 -40.93 4.02
CA GLY A 156 -9.49 -40.38 2.82
C GLY A 156 -10.33 -39.29 2.16
N LEU A 157 -11.64 -39.50 2.01
CA LEU A 157 -12.57 -38.53 1.46
C LEU A 157 -12.62 -37.25 2.34
N ALA A 158 -12.69 -37.41 3.66
CA ALA A 158 -12.68 -36.27 4.58
C ALA A 158 -11.35 -35.47 4.50
N SER A 159 -10.21 -36.15 4.32
CA SER A 159 -8.90 -35.52 4.18
C SER A 159 -8.80 -34.71 2.87
N VAL A 160 -9.22 -35.29 1.75
CA VAL A 160 -9.18 -34.62 0.44
C VAL A 160 -10.15 -33.43 0.39
N THR A 161 -11.38 -33.60 0.93
CA THR A 161 -12.35 -32.51 0.99
C THR A 161 -11.89 -31.40 1.92
N GLY A 162 -11.31 -31.72 3.07
CA GLY A 162 -10.72 -30.74 3.97
C GLY A 162 -9.61 -29.92 3.31
N MET A 163 -8.72 -30.57 2.59
CA MET A 163 -7.63 -29.90 1.85
C MET A 163 -8.17 -29.01 0.73
N ALA A 164 -9.19 -29.47 -0.01
CA ALA A 164 -9.84 -28.68 -1.06
C ALA A 164 -10.53 -27.41 -0.49
N ILE A 165 -11.20 -27.54 0.65
CA ILE A 165 -11.84 -26.40 1.33
C ILE A 165 -10.81 -25.38 1.78
N ILE A 166 -9.69 -25.80 2.38
CA ILE A 166 -8.60 -24.91 2.81
C ILE A 166 -8.02 -24.15 1.60
N LEU A 167 -7.77 -24.85 0.48
CA LEU A 167 -7.29 -24.23 -0.75
C LEU A 167 -8.30 -23.22 -1.32
N LEU A 168 -9.59 -23.55 -1.35
CA LEU A 168 -10.64 -22.65 -1.83
C LEU A 168 -10.75 -21.39 -0.95
N ILE A 169 -10.70 -21.55 0.38
CA ILE A 169 -10.72 -20.41 1.30
C ILE A 169 -9.48 -19.54 1.11
N GLY A 170 -8.31 -20.15 0.89
CA GLY A 170 -7.06 -19.43 0.62
C GLY A 170 -7.13 -18.61 -0.66
N ILE A 171 -7.59 -19.22 -1.77
CA ILE A 171 -7.78 -18.55 -3.06
C ILE A 171 -8.84 -17.44 -2.94
N TYR A 172 -9.99 -17.73 -2.31
CA TYR A 172 -11.05 -16.75 -2.11
C TYR A 172 -10.59 -15.52 -1.33
N ARG A 173 -9.81 -15.72 -0.24
CA ARG A 173 -9.22 -14.61 0.52
C ARG A 173 -8.18 -13.84 -0.28
N ALA A 174 -7.41 -14.51 -1.13
CA ALA A 174 -6.44 -13.85 -1.98
C ALA A 174 -7.10 -12.93 -3.00
N VAL A 175 -8.16 -13.41 -3.69
CA VAL A 175 -8.89 -12.67 -4.73
C VAL A 175 -9.72 -11.52 -4.13
N ARG A 176 -10.44 -11.76 -3.02
CA ARG A 176 -11.31 -10.76 -2.41
C ARG A 176 -10.57 -9.57 -1.80
N ASN A 177 -9.30 -9.72 -1.48
CA ASN A 177 -8.50 -8.63 -0.89
C ASN A 177 -7.78 -7.79 -1.96
N GLU A 178 -8.07 -7.96 -3.24
CA GLU A 178 -7.59 -7.10 -4.33
C GLU A 178 -8.53 -5.90 -4.61
N GLU A 179 -9.74 -5.88 -4.03
CA GLU A 179 -10.66 -4.74 -4.05
C GLU A 179 -10.44 -3.83 -2.82
#